data_082a0a4ea7bd590cb37ae46f1f47d03b
#
_entry.id   082a0a4ea7bd590cb37ae46f1f47d03b
#
_cell.length_a   1.000
_cell.length_b   1.000
_cell.length_c   1.000
_cell.angle_alpha   90.00
_cell.angle_beta   90.00
_cell.angle_gamma   90.00
#
_symmetry.space_group_name_H-M   'P 1'
#
loop_
_entity.id
_entity.type
_entity.pdbx_description
1 polymer ?
#
loop_
_entity_poly.entity_id
_entity_poly.type
_entity_poly.pdbx_seq_one_letter_code
_entity_poly.pdbx_strand_id
1 'polypeptide(L)'
;MPGAGTDKTKRWLATPAPVVVLVEPQLGENIGAAARAMANFGLSRLRLVKPKQGWPNERATVMAAGADRILEAAELYDSLEQAIGDCTFVLATTARVHDQAKPVVSAEQAAAEMVPRVAGGETVALVFGRERYGLENHEVGQADRIVTLPVNPAFA
;
A
#
# COMPACT_ATOMS: atom_id res chain seq x y z
N MET A 1 -23.83 8.75 -1.28
CA MET A 1 -23.21 9.70 -0.37
C MET A 1 -22.83 10.95 -1.11
N PRO A 2 -23.21 12.10 -0.59
CA PRO A 2 -22.87 13.36 -1.24
C PRO A 2 -21.39 13.62 -1.12
N GLY A 3 -20.54 13.03 -1.46
CA GLY A 3 -19.10 13.15 -1.62
C GLY A 3 -18.34 14.21 -0.86
N ALA A 4 -18.93 14.80 0.14
CA ALA A 4 -18.34 15.92 0.84
C ALA A 4 -17.46 15.54 2.03
N GLY A 5 -16.90 14.37 2.03
CA GLY A 5 -16.01 13.94 3.09
C GLY A 5 -16.46 12.66 3.77
N THR A 6 -15.74 12.27 4.79
CA THR A 6 -15.95 11.03 5.50
C THR A 6 -16.90 11.23 6.68
N ASP A 7 -17.90 10.38 6.78
CA ASP A 7 -18.78 10.35 7.94
C ASP A 7 -18.08 9.59 9.08
N LYS A 8 -17.53 10.33 10.03
CA LYS A 8 -16.78 9.76 11.14
C LYS A 8 -17.67 9.12 12.21
N THR A 9 -19.00 9.28 12.09
CA THR A 9 -19.93 8.67 13.04
C THR A 9 -20.23 7.21 12.69
N LYS A 10 -19.98 6.79 11.47
CA LYS A 10 -20.21 5.43 11.04
C LYS A 10 -19.10 4.49 11.49
N ARG A 11 -19.47 3.25 11.80
CA ARG A 11 -18.51 2.23 12.20
C ARG A 11 -17.69 1.77 11.00
N TRP A 12 -16.41 1.59 11.24
CA TRP A 12 -15.54 0.95 10.28
C TRP A 12 -15.81 -0.54 10.25
N LEU A 13 -15.93 -1.07 9.04
CA LEU A 13 -16.08 -2.52 8.89
C LEU A 13 -14.73 -3.19 9.17
N ALA A 14 -14.74 -4.11 10.13
CA ALA A 14 -13.56 -4.90 10.43
C ALA A 14 -13.53 -6.11 9.50
N THR A 15 -13.10 -5.91 8.27
CA THR A 15 -12.93 -7.01 7.32
C THR A 15 -11.47 -7.37 7.20
N PRO A 16 -11.13 -8.67 7.08
CA PRO A 16 -9.76 -9.06 6.77
C PRO A 16 -9.30 -8.39 5.48
N ALA A 17 -8.11 -7.82 5.50
CA ALA A 17 -7.59 -7.06 4.37
C ALA A 17 -6.06 -7.12 4.35
N PRO A 18 -5.42 -6.94 3.18
CA PRO A 18 -3.97 -6.88 3.13
C PRO A 18 -3.43 -5.64 3.81
N VAL A 19 -2.18 -5.72 4.19
CA VAL A 19 -1.41 -4.58 4.68
C VAL A 19 -0.86 -3.83 3.47
N VAL A 20 -0.96 -2.51 3.48
CA VAL A 20 -0.35 -1.67 2.45
C VAL A 20 0.98 -1.16 2.97
N VAL A 21 2.05 -1.37 2.21
CA VAL A 21 3.40 -0.92 2.56
C VAL A 21 3.85 0.10 1.53
N LEU A 22 4.19 1.30 1.98
CA LEU A 22 4.74 2.34 1.14
C LEU A 22 6.24 2.45 1.43
N VAL A 23 7.07 2.19 0.40
CA VAL A 23 8.52 2.22 0.54
C VAL A 23 9.03 3.60 0.16
N GLU A 24 9.61 4.28 1.14
CA GLU A 24 10.21 5.60 1.01
C GLU A 24 9.34 6.60 0.25
N PRO A 25 8.07 6.76 0.68
CA PRO A 25 7.19 7.74 0.03
C PRO A 25 7.82 9.12 0.12
N GLN A 26 7.87 9.83 -1.00
CA GLN A 26 8.58 11.09 -1.10
C GLN A 26 7.79 12.27 -0.54
N LEU A 27 6.48 12.27 -0.74
CA LEU A 27 5.61 13.37 -0.33
C LEU A 27 4.58 12.92 0.69
N GLY A 28 4.43 13.70 1.76
CA GLY A 28 3.38 13.45 2.76
C GLY A 28 2.00 13.46 2.16
N GLU A 29 1.75 14.32 1.19
CA GLU A 29 0.47 14.39 0.48
C GLU A 29 0.09 13.04 -0.13
N ASN A 30 1.05 12.32 -0.68
CA ASN A 30 0.79 11.02 -1.29
C ASN A 30 0.46 9.94 -0.25
N ILE A 31 1.05 10.05 0.94
CA ILE A 31 0.70 9.15 2.04
C ILE A 31 -0.77 9.40 2.45
N GLY A 32 -1.16 10.66 2.56
CA GLY A 32 -2.54 11.01 2.88
C GLY A 32 -3.53 10.54 1.82
N ALA A 33 -3.19 10.73 0.55
CA ALA A 33 -4.01 10.27 -0.56
C ALA A 33 -4.16 8.73 -0.56
N ALA A 34 -3.08 8.02 -0.23
CA ALA A 34 -3.12 6.56 -0.10
C ALA A 34 -4.05 6.14 1.03
N ALA A 35 -3.96 6.80 2.19
CA ALA A 35 -4.83 6.50 3.33
C ALA A 35 -6.30 6.71 2.97
N ARG A 36 -6.60 7.79 2.25
CA ARG A 36 -7.96 8.06 1.78
C ARG A 36 -8.46 6.96 0.84
N ALA A 37 -7.64 6.55 -0.11
CA ALA A 37 -7.99 5.46 -1.02
C ALA A 37 -8.20 4.15 -0.26
N MET A 38 -7.34 3.86 0.71
CA MET A 38 -7.46 2.67 1.55
C MET A 38 -8.80 2.66 2.29
N ALA A 39 -9.18 3.79 2.88
CA ALA A 39 -10.46 3.90 3.59
C ALA A 39 -11.65 3.59 2.69
N ASN A 40 -11.60 4.06 1.44
CA ASN A 40 -12.68 3.82 0.47
C ASN A 40 -12.83 2.33 0.12
N PHE A 41 -11.76 1.56 0.21
CA PHE A 41 -11.78 0.14 -0.12
C PHE A 41 -11.75 -0.78 1.11
N GLY A 42 -11.93 -0.21 2.30
CA GLY A 42 -11.97 -1.00 3.52
C GLY A 42 -10.61 -1.48 4.03
N LEU A 43 -9.53 -0.92 3.51
CA LEU A 43 -8.18 -1.22 3.97
C LEU A 43 -7.83 -0.29 5.13
N SER A 44 -7.18 -0.81 6.16
CA SER A 44 -6.90 -0.01 7.36
C SER A 44 -5.46 -0.10 7.86
N ARG A 45 -4.68 -1.09 7.41
CA ARG A 45 -3.32 -1.28 7.92
C ARG A 45 -2.30 -0.70 6.96
N LEU A 46 -1.68 0.41 7.37
CA LEU A 46 -0.67 1.11 6.59
C LEU A 46 0.68 1.00 7.29
N ARG A 47 1.70 0.60 6.53
CA ARG A 47 3.09 0.55 6.99
C ARG A 47 3.94 1.46 6.11
N LEU A 48 4.82 2.23 6.75
CA LEU A 48 5.67 3.20 6.07
C LEU A 48 7.14 2.85 6.30
N VAL A 49 7.88 2.71 5.22
CA VAL A 49 9.32 2.49 5.27
C VAL A 49 10.00 3.81 4.96
N LYS A 50 10.67 4.42 5.94
CA LYS A 50 11.44 5.66 5.81
C LYS A 50 10.76 6.76 4.98
N PRO A 51 9.61 7.27 5.40
CA PRO A 51 8.98 8.39 4.67
C PRO A 51 9.93 9.59 4.61
N LYS A 52 10.15 10.12 3.42
CA LYS A 52 11.20 11.11 3.16
C LYS A 52 11.00 12.44 3.88
N GLN A 53 9.77 12.87 4.05
CA GLN A 53 9.44 14.13 4.74
C GLN A 53 9.17 13.94 6.24
N GLY A 54 9.45 12.74 6.75
CA GLY A 54 9.26 12.43 8.16
C GLY A 54 7.83 12.00 8.50
N TRP A 55 7.67 11.55 9.73
CA TRP A 55 6.39 11.08 10.24
C TRP A 55 6.30 11.34 11.74
N PRO A 56 5.17 11.83 12.27
CA PRO A 56 3.94 12.20 11.54
C PRO A 56 4.14 13.43 10.64
N ASN A 57 3.20 13.63 9.69
CA ASN A 57 3.31 14.68 8.68
C ASN A 57 1.96 15.35 8.47
N GLU A 58 1.89 16.66 8.67
CA GLU A 58 0.64 17.42 8.54
C GLU A 58 0.04 17.39 7.14
N ARG A 59 0.88 17.36 6.11
CA ARG A 59 0.41 17.32 4.73
C ARG A 59 -0.32 16.02 4.44
N ALA A 60 0.12 14.92 5.06
CA ALA A 60 -0.59 13.66 4.97
C ALA A 60 -1.98 13.76 5.61
N THR A 61 -2.06 14.38 6.79
CA THR A 61 -3.32 14.55 7.50
C THR A 61 -4.32 15.36 6.69
N VAL A 62 -3.87 16.45 6.07
CA VAL A 62 -4.74 17.28 5.22
C VAL A 62 -5.28 16.49 4.04
N MET A 63 -4.43 15.75 3.36
CA MET A 63 -4.81 14.99 2.17
C MET A 63 -5.62 13.73 2.46
N ALA A 64 -5.58 13.26 3.68
CA ALA A 64 -6.32 12.05 4.06
C ALA A 64 -7.84 12.26 4.12
N ALA A 65 -8.29 13.52 4.22
CA ALA A 65 -9.72 13.87 4.13
C ALA A 65 -10.63 13.03 5.03
N GLY A 66 -10.24 12.88 6.30
CA GLY A 66 -11.02 12.11 7.28
C GLY A 66 -10.56 10.67 7.48
N ALA A 67 -9.57 10.20 6.73
CA ALA A 67 -8.96 8.90 6.96
C ALA A 67 -7.84 8.97 8.02
N ASP A 68 -7.98 9.84 9.01
CA ASP A 68 -6.98 10.08 10.05
C ASP A 68 -6.68 8.83 10.84
N ARG A 69 -7.68 7.98 11.04
CA ARG A 69 -7.54 6.71 11.78
C ARG A 69 -6.46 5.82 11.17
N ILE A 70 -6.37 5.79 9.85
CA ILE A 70 -5.34 4.99 9.16
C ILE A 70 -3.96 5.59 9.39
N LEU A 71 -3.85 6.93 9.32
CA LEU A 71 -2.58 7.61 9.56
C LEU A 71 -2.13 7.47 11.01
N GLU A 72 -3.05 7.57 11.96
CA GLU A 72 -2.73 7.43 13.39
C GLU A 72 -2.25 6.04 13.74
N ALA A 73 -2.78 5.01 13.05
CA ALA A 73 -2.41 3.62 13.28
C ALA A 73 -1.24 3.17 12.41
N ALA A 74 -0.71 4.03 11.53
CA ALA A 74 0.38 3.67 10.64
C ALA A 74 1.64 3.28 11.43
N GLU A 75 2.30 2.23 10.96
CA GLU A 75 3.52 1.72 11.58
C GLU A 75 4.74 2.13 10.76
N LEU A 76 5.81 2.54 11.44
CA LEU A 76 7.07 2.95 10.80
C LEU A 76 8.10 1.84 10.85
N TYR A 77 8.83 1.69 9.77
CA TYR A 77 9.91 0.69 9.66
C TYR A 77 11.15 1.30 9.01
N ASP A 78 12.30 0.76 9.37
CA ASP A 78 13.58 1.21 8.81
C ASP A 78 13.95 0.51 7.51
N SER A 79 13.29 -0.59 7.20
CA SER A 79 13.57 -1.35 5.97
C SER A 79 12.33 -2.10 5.53
N LEU A 80 12.31 -2.49 4.24
CA LEU A 80 11.24 -3.32 3.72
C LEU A 80 11.24 -4.69 4.39
N GLU A 81 12.41 -5.27 4.66
CA GLU A 81 12.54 -6.56 5.33
C GLU A 81 11.80 -6.56 6.67
N GLN A 82 11.95 -5.49 7.44
CA GLN A 82 11.24 -5.36 8.71
C GLN A 82 9.75 -5.19 8.50
N ALA A 83 9.37 -4.38 7.51
CA ALA A 83 7.96 -4.06 7.26
C ALA A 83 7.13 -5.27 6.82
N ILE A 84 7.77 -6.28 6.21
CA ILE A 84 7.09 -7.49 5.72
C ILE A 84 7.49 -8.74 6.48
N GLY A 85 8.22 -8.60 7.60
CA GLY A 85 8.75 -9.74 8.34
C GLY A 85 7.70 -10.70 8.88
N ASP A 86 6.49 -10.22 9.13
CA ASP A 86 5.37 -11.03 9.60
C ASP A 86 4.44 -11.47 8.45
N CYS A 87 4.75 -11.11 7.21
CA CYS A 87 3.90 -11.40 6.07
C CYS A 87 4.23 -12.76 5.45
N THR A 88 3.20 -13.52 5.11
CA THR A 88 3.36 -14.85 4.50
C THR A 88 3.22 -14.80 2.98
N PHE A 89 2.72 -13.71 2.43
CA PHE A 89 2.57 -13.53 0.99
C PHE A 89 2.74 -12.05 0.66
N VAL A 90 3.65 -11.73 -0.25
CA VAL A 90 4.03 -10.36 -0.56
C VAL A 90 3.91 -10.11 -2.05
N LEU A 91 3.19 -9.04 -2.42
CA LEU A 91 3.04 -8.62 -3.79
C LEU A 91 3.68 -7.24 -3.96
N ALA A 92 4.58 -7.13 -4.93
CA ALA A 92 5.23 -5.87 -5.27
C ALA A 92 4.54 -5.28 -6.50
N THR A 93 4.02 -4.06 -6.37
CA THR A 93 3.40 -3.35 -7.49
C THR A 93 4.47 -2.59 -8.26
N THR A 94 4.41 -2.64 -9.58
CA THR A 94 5.37 -1.94 -10.42
C THR A 94 4.78 -1.65 -11.80
N ALA A 95 5.16 -0.52 -12.38
CA ALA A 95 4.87 -0.20 -13.77
C ALA A 95 6.04 -0.54 -14.68
N ARG A 96 7.17 -0.96 -14.10
CA ARG A 96 8.38 -1.30 -14.86
C ARG A 96 8.54 -2.80 -14.99
N VAL A 97 9.21 -3.22 -16.08
CA VAL A 97 9.63 -4.60 -16.21
C VAL A 97 10.91 -4.80 -15.41
N HIS A 98 10.91 -5.81 -14.55
CA HIS A 98 12.07 -6.18 -13.76
C HIS A 98 12.61 -7.52 -14.24
N ASP A 99 13.93 -7.63 -14.29
CA ASP A 99 14.60 -8.88 -14.64
C ASP A 99 14.66 -9.80 -13.41
N GLN A 100 13.50 -10.30 -13.01
CA GLN A 100 13.35 -11.15 -11.85
C GLN A 100 12.59 -12.42 -12.24
N ALA A 101 13.05 -13.56 -11.75
CA ALA A 101 12.40 -14.85 -12.01
C ALA A 101 11.20 -15.05 -11.07
N LYS A 102 10.23 -14.13 -11.12
CA LYS A 102 9.03 -14.18 -10.30
C LYS A 102 7.79 -14.12 -11.18
N PRO A 103 6.71 -14.78 -10.75
CA PRO A 103 5.45 -14.67 -11.50
C PRO A 103 4.97 -13.23 -11.57
N VAL A 104 4.61 -12.79 -12.77
CA VAL A 104 4.01 -11.48 -13.01
C VAL A 104 2.52 -11.69 -13.19
N VAL A 105 1.72 -10.97 -12.40
CA VAL A 105 0.28 -11.14 -12.39
C VAL A 105 -0.41 -9.79 -12.62
N SER A 106 -1.64 -9.86 -13.14
CA SER A 106 -2.50 -8.68 -13.24
C SER A 106 -3.10 -8.34 -11.88
N ALA A 107 -3.73 -7.18 -11.77
CA ALA A 107 -4.43 -6.81 -10.54
C ALA A 107 -5.55 -7.81 -10.20
N GLU A 108 -6.27 -8.31 -11.20
CA GLU A 108 -7.31 -9.32 -10.99
C GLU A 108 -6.75 -10.63 -10.48
N GLN A 109 -5.65 -11.11 -11.08
CA GLN A 109 -4.98 -12.33 -10.63
C GLN A 109 -4.43 -12.16 -9.22
N ALA A 110 -3.87 -10.99 -8.91
CA ALA A 110 -3.38 -10.69 -7.56
C ALA A 110 -4.51 -10.76 -6.54
N ALA A 111 -5.65 -10.17 -6.85
CA ALA A 111 -6.82 -10.20 -5.97
C ALA A 111 -7.30 -11.64 -5.74
N ALA A 112 -7.31 -12.46 -6.80
CA ALA A 112 -7.71 -13.86 -6.71
C ALA A 112 -6.79 -14.68 -5.78
N GLU A 113 -5.52 -14.31 -5.69
CA GLU A 113 -4.58 -14.97 -4.79
C GLU A 113 -4.63 -14.40 -3.37
N MET A 114 -4.85 -13.08 -3.23
CA MET A 114 -4.87 -12.42 -1.93
C MET A 114 -6.12 -12.75 -1.10
N VAL A 115 -7.29 -12.70 -1.72
CA VAL A 115 -8.56 -12.78 -1.00
C VAL A 115 -8.68 -14.06 -0.16
N PRO A 116 -8.44 -15.27 -0.71
CA PRO A 116 -8.53 -16.48 0.12
C PRO A 116 -7.46 -16.55 1.21
N ARG A 117 -6.27 -16.01 0.97
CA ARG A 117 -5.19 -16.01 1.97
C ARG A 117 -5.55 -15.10 3.15
N VAL A 118 -6.04 -13.91 2.85
CA VAL A 118 -6.46 -12.95 3.88
C VAL A 118 -7.64 -13.52 4.68
N ALA A 119 -8.62 -14.10 3.98
CA ALA A 119 -9.77 -14.73 4.63
C ALA A 119 -9.35 -15.91 5.52
N GLY A 120 -8.26 -16.59 5.16
CA GLY A 120 -7.70 -17.69 5.94
C GLY A 120 -6.81 -17.26 7.10
N GLY A 121 -6.66 -15.97 7.34
CA GLY A 121 -5.89 -15.44 8.46
C GLY A 121 -4.43 -15.12 8.16
N GLU A 122 -3.99 -15.23 6.91
CA GLU A 122 -2.62 -14.85 6.54
C GLU A 122 -2.45 -13.34 6.53
N THR A 123 -1.24 -12.88 6.84
CA THR A 123 -0.87 -11.48 6.69
C THR A 123 -0.25 -11.30 5.30
N VAL A 124 -0.97 -10.61 4.43
CA VAL A 124 -0.58 -10.37 3.05
C VAL A 124 -0.19 -8.91 2.88
N ALA A 125 0.90 -8.64 2.20
CA ALA A 125 1.37 -7.28 1.94
C ALA A 125 1.23 -6.90 0.47
N LEU A 126 0.75 -5.67 0.24
CA LEU A 126 0.83 -4.98 -1.03
C LEU A 126 1.89 -3.90 -0.88
N VAL A 127 2.96 -4.00 -1.64
CA VAL A 127 4.12 -3.10 -1.53
C VAL A 127 4.14 -2.14 -2.71
N PHE A 128 4.18 -0.85 -2.39
CA PHE A 128 4.28 0.23 -3.38
C PHE A 128 5.61 0.95 -3.21
N GLY A 129 6.23 1.30 -4.31
CA GLY A 129 7.50 1.99 -4.30
C GLY A 129 7.38 3.51 -4.30
N ARG A 130 8.53 4.16 -4.46
CA ARG A 130 8.65 5.61 -4.52
C ARG A 130 7.84 6.15 -5.69
N GLU A 131 7.29 7.34 -5.52
CA GLU A 131 6.36 7.91 -6.50
C GLU A 131 6.95 8.01 -7.91
N ARG A 132 8.21 8.32 -8.03
CA ARG A 132 8.86 8.50 -9.33
C ARG A 132 9.67 7.29 -9.78
N TYR A 133 10.37 6.67 -8.84
CA TYR A 133 11.33 5.62 -9.16
C TYR A 133 10.82 4.22 -8.91
N GLY A 134 9.72 4.08 -8.20
CA GLY A 134 9.15 2.78 -7.86
C GLY A 134 10.02 1.99 -6.90
N LEU A 135 9.96 0.67 -7.04
CA LEU A 135 10.74 -0.25 -6.22
C LEU A 135 12.07 -0.59 -6.89
N GLU A 136 13.11 -0.72 -6.08
CA GLU A 136 14.40 -1.19 -6.55
C GLU A 136 14.40 -2.72 -6.70
N ASN A 137 15.36 -3.25 -7.47
CA ASN A 137 15.40 -4.70 -7.75
C ASN A 137 15.48 -5.56 -6.50
N HIS A 138 16.27 -5.14 -5.50
CA HIS A 138 16.38 -5.90 -4.26
C HIS A 138 15.08 -5.88 -3.45
N GLU A 139 14.26 -4.85 -3.63
CA GLU A 139 12.95 -4.76 -2.99
C GLU A 139 11.95 -5.69 -3.68
N VAL A 140 11.92 -5.64 -5.02
CA VAL A 140 11.11 -6.57 -5.81
C VAL A 140 11.51 -8.01 -5.53
N GLY A 141 12.78 -8.25 -5.32
CA GLY A 141 13.32 -9.58 -5.01
C GLY A 141 12.73 -10.22 -3.76
N GLN A 142 12.18 -9.43 -2.85
CA GLN A 142 11.58 -9.93 -1.61
C GLN A 142 10.10 -10.32 -1.77
N ALA A 143 9.51 -10.04 -2.91
CA ALA A 143 8.10 -10.34 -3.16
C ALA A 143 7.92 -11.74 -3.72
N ASP A 144 6.72 -12.29 -3.51
CA ASP A 144 6.32 -13.59 -4.08
C ASP A 144 5.76 -13.43 -5.48
N ARG A 145 5.15 -12.28 -5.78
CA ARG A 145 4.56 -11.95 -7.08
C ARG A 145 4.84 -10.50 -7.43
N ILE A 146 4.89 -10.22 -8.72
CA ILE A 146 4.95 -8.86 -9.24
C ILE A 146 3.59 -8.53 -9.82
N VAL A 147 2.98 -7.45 -9.34
CA VAL A 147 1.70 -6.97 -9.87
C VAL A 147 2.00 -5.84 -10.86
N THR A 148 1.68 -6.09 -12.12
CA THR A 148 1.85 -5.08 -13.16
C THR A 148 0.57 -4.28 -13.29
N LEU A 149 0.69 -2.96 -13.11
CA LEU A 149 -0.42 -2.05 -13.27
C LEU A 149 -0.33 -1.43 -14.67
N PRO A 150 -1.42 -1.48 -15.47
CA PRO A 150 -1.40 -0.84 -16.78
C PRO A 150 -1.27 0.66 -16.62
N VAL A 151 -0.36 1.25 -17.38
CA VAL A 151 -0.10 2.69 -17.37
C VAL A 151 -0.35 3.22 -18.77
N ASN A 152 -1.09 4.33 -18.87
CA ASN A 152 -1.25 5.02 -20.15
C ASN A 152 0.10 5.61 -20.55
N PRO A 153 0.68 5.24 -21.71
CA PRO A 153 1.99 5.75 -22.12
C PRO A 153 2.10 7.26 -22.16
N ALA A 154 0.98 7.97 -22.36
CA ALA A 154 0.96 9.43 -22.38
C ALA A 154 1.22 10.03 -20.98
N PHE A 155 1.06 9.26 -19.93
CA PHE A 155 1.20 9.71 -18.53
C PHE A 155 2.21 8.87 -17.73
N ALA A 156 2.95 8.03 -18.40
CA ALA A 156 3.93 7.17 -17.72
C ALA A 156 5.21 7.94 -17.35
#